data_2574deabfa59a1ef6f322729960b0fc9
#
_entry.id   2574deabfa59a1ef6f322729960b0fc9
#
_cell.length_a   1.000
_cell.length_b   1.000
_cell.length_c   1.000
_cell.angle_alpha   90.00
_cell.angle_beta   90.00
_cell.angle_gamma   90.00
#
_symmetry.space_group_name_H-M   'P 1'
#
loop_
_entity.id
_entity.type
_entity.pdbx_description
1 polymer ?
#
loop_
_entity_poly.entity_id
_entity_poly.type
_entity_poly.pdbx_seq_one_letter_code
_entity_poly.pdbx_strand_id
1 'polypeptide(L)'
;MKVFAHRGFSGRYPQNTMLAFQKALESGCDGIELDVQLTKDGEVVIIHDEYLDDLTDFTGNVRDYTLGELKSCNAGGKWREVYGFQPIPTFEEYCEWASGNSLITNVEIKSSVYYYEQLEKKT
;
A
#
# COMPACT_ATOMS: atom_id res chain seq x y z
N MET A 1 19.04 13.37 -11.47
CA MET A 1 17.58 13.17 -11.42
C MET A 1 17.25 11.96 -10.57
N LYS A 2 16.25 12.09 -9.69
CA LYS A 2 15.82 10.97 -8.86
C LYS A 2 14.72 10.18 -9.55
N VAL A 3 14.76 8.85 -9.40
CA VAL A 3 13.76 7.94 -9.97
C VAL A 3 12.94 7.32 -8.85
N PHE A 4 11.62 7.52 -8.89
CA PHE A 4 10.69 6.97 -7.91
C PHE A 4 9.86 5.85 -8.52
N ALA A 5 9.73 4.76 -7.78
CA ALA A 5 8.86 3.65 -8.19
C ALA A 5 7.42 3.96 -7.74
N HIS A 6 6.53 4.19 -8.69
CA HIS A 6 5.11 4.48 -8.44
C HIS A 6 4.42 3.24 -7.89
N ARG A 7 3.96 3.30 -6.63
CA ARG A 7 3.33 2.18 -5.91
C ARG A 7 4.24 0.94 -5.85
N GLY A 8 5.56 1.18 -5.78
CA GLY A 8 6.55 0.13 -5.88
C GLY A 8 6.81 -0.23 -7.34
N PHE A 9 7.33 -1.42 -7.62
CA PHE A 9 7.59 -1.87 -9.00
C PHE A 9 6.29 -2.39 -9.62
N SER A 10 5.30 -1.50 -9.78
CA SER A 10 3.92 -1.86 -10.10
C SER A 10 3.70 -2.31 -11.55
N GLY A 11 4.66 -2.10 -12.41
CA GLY A 11 4.58 -2.59 -13.80
C GLY A 11 4.69 -4.10 -13.93
N ARG A 12 5.27 -4.77 -12.92
CA ARG A 12 5.52 -6.22 -12.94
C ARG A 12 5.04 -6.93 -11.67
N TYR A 13 4.67 -6.19 -10.66
CA TYR A 13 4.30 -6.75 -9.35
C TYR A 13 3.05 -6.04 -8.82
N PRO A 14 2.29 -6.69 -7.93
CA PRO A 14 1.07 -6.05 -7.39
C PRO A 14 1.40 -4.71 -6.73
N GLN A 15 0.69 -3.66 -7.14
CA GLN A 15 0.94 -2.32 -6.63
C GLN A 15 0.72 -2.24 -5.12
N ASN A 16 1.49 -1.39 -4.45
CA ASN A 16 1.35 -1.11 -3.02
C ASN A 16 1.42 -2.35 -2.14
N THR A 17 2.22 -3.36 -2.52
CA THR A 17 2.50 -4.53 -1.70
C THR A 17 3.97 -4.52 -1.27
N MET A 18 4.28 -5.22 -0.19
CA MET A 18 5.68 -5.33 0.25
C MET A 18 6.54 -5.98 -0.82
N LEU A 19 5.98 -6.92 -1.60
CA LEU A 19 6.69 -7.53 -2.73
C LEU A 19 7.11 -6.46 -3.74
N ALA A 20 6.18 -5.58 -4.15
CA ALA A 20 6.48 -4.52 -5.12
C ALA A 20 7.52 -3.53 -4.56
N PHE A 21 7.48 -3.25 -3.28
CA PHE A 21 8.45 -2.35 -2.63
C PHE A 21 9.84 -2.99 -2.60
N GLN A 22 9.93 -4.26 -2.26
CA GLN A 22 11.21 -4.98 -2.24
C GLN A 22 11.83 -5.05 -3.64
N LYS A 23 11.00 -5.29 -4.66
CA LYS A 23 11.47 -5.34 -6.05
C LYS A 23 11.92 -3.96 -6.53
N ALA A 24 11.25 -2.90 -6.07
CA ALA A 24 11.68 -1.54 -6.36
C ALA A 24 13.06 -1.25 -5.76
N LEU A 25 13.28 -1.67 -4.52
CA LEU A 25 14.59 -1.52 -3.88
C LEU A 25 15.68 -2.25 -4.69
N GLU A 26 15.41 -3.48 -5.11
CA GLU A 26 16.35 -4.28 -5.90
C GLU A 26 16.65 -3.66 -7.26
N SER A 27 15.71 -2.89 -7.82
CA SER A 27 15.89 -2.22 -9.11
C SER A 27 16.82 -1.01 -9.06
N GLY A 28 17.18 -0.55 -7.85
CA GLY A 28 18.07 0.60 -7.68
C GLY A 28 17.38 1.95 -7.78
N CYS A 29 16.06 2.02 -7.59
CA CYS A 29 15.36 3.31 -7.60
C CYS A 29 15.79 4.16 -6.39
N ASP A 30 15.55 5.47 -6.49
CA ASP A 30 15.90 6.41 -5.41
C ASP A 30 14.85 6.45 -4.32
N GLY A 31 13.62 6.14 -4.66
CA GLY A 31 12.53 6.19 -3.71
C GLY A 31 11.28 5.48 -4.19
N ILE A 32 10.28 5.47 -3.33
CA ILE A 32 8.99 4.83 -3.58
C ILE A 32 7.88 5.84 -3.34
N GLU A 33 6.92 5.88 -4.26
CA GLU A 33 5.66 6.61 -4.07
C GLU A 33 4.62 5.58 -3.69
N LEU A 34 3.86 5.85 -2.63
CA LEU A 34 2.80 4.97 -2.17
C LEU A 34 1.59 5.75 -1.70
N ASP A 35 0.46 5.06 -1.59
CA ASP A 35 -0.82 5.65 -1.22
C ASP A 35 -1.30 5.05 0.09
N VAL A 36 -1.83 5.88 1.00
CA VAL A 36 -2.30 5.41 2.29
C VAL A 36 -3.76 5.79 2.53
N GLN A 37 -4.45 4.95 3.30
CA GLN A 37 -5.84 5.19 3.70
C GLN A 37 -6.06 4.62 5.11
N LEU A 38 -7.15 5.05 5.77
CA LEU A 38 -7.51 4.58 7.10
C LEU A 38 -8.52 3.44 7.04
N THR A 39 -8.33 2.47 7.91
CA THR A 39 -9.29 1.40 8.14
C THR A 39 -10.39 1.87 9.10
N LYS A 40 -11.41 1.04 9.29
CA LYS A 40 -12.51 1.32 10.21
C LYS A 40 -12.03 1.57 11.64
N ASP A 41 -11.01 0.84 12.07
CA ASP A 41 -10.44 0.97 13.42
C ASP A 41 -9.26 1.96 13.50
N GLY A 42 -9.08 2.79 12.45
CA GLY A 42 -8.13 3.89 12.50
C GLY A 42 -6.68 3.52 12.21
N GLU A 43 -6.43 2.37 11.62
CA GLU A 43 -5.08 1.98 11.22
C GLU A 43 -4.76 2.49 9.81
N VAL A 44 -3.50 2.85 9.57
CA VAL A 44 -3.05 3.34 8.27
C VAL A 44 -2.57 2.17 7.44
N VAL A 45 -3.22 1.95 6.29
CA VAL A 45 -2.86 0.88 5.34
C VAL A 45 -2.45 1.47 4.01
N ILE A 46 -1.70 0.68 3.24
CA ILE A 46 -1.17 1.11 1.95
C ILE A 46 -2.02 0.50 0.84
N ILE A 47 -2.86 1.32 0.20
CA ILE A 47 -3.70 0.92 -0.92
C ILE A 47 -4.14 2.18 -1.67
N HIS A 48 -4.21 2.10 -3.00
CA HIS A 48 -4.55 3.25 -3.83
C HIS A 48 -6.04 3.55 -3.85
N ASP A 49 -6.86 2.54 -4.16
CA ASP A 49 -8.29 2.76 -4.35
C ASP A 49 -9.04 2.77 -3.01
N GLU A 50 -10.07 3.59 -2.93
CA GLU A 50 -10.97 3.61 -1.78
C GLU A 50 -11.83 2.34 -1.74
N TYR A 51 -12.05 1.73 -2.90
CA TYR A 51 -12.81 0.50 -3.05
C TYR A 51 -11.86 -0.66 -3.28
N LEU A 52 -12.17 -1.80 -2.67
CA LEU A 52 -11.34 -3.00 -2.75
C LEU A 52 -11.53 -3.83 -4.02
N ASP A 53 -12.61 -3.55 -4.76
CA ASP A 53 -13.11 -4.43 -5.81
C ASP A 53 -12.10 -4.72 -6.94
N ASP A 54 -11.36 -3.71 -7.38
CA ASP A 54 -10.46 -3.86 -8.53
C ASP A 54 -9.07 -4.39 -8.15
N LEU A 55 -8.63 -4.12 -6.93
CA LEU A 55 -7.25 -4.43 -6.52
C LEU A 55 -7.14 -5.68 -5.65
N THR A 56 -8.25 -6.18 -5.12
CA THR A 56 -8.25 -7.28 -4.17
C THR A 56 -9.36 -8.28 -4.46
N ASP A 57 -9.41 -9.33 -3.64
CA ASP A 57 -10.49 -10.32 -3.67
C ASP A 57 -11.66 -9.94 -2.75
N PHE A 58 -11.62 -8.76 -2.13
CA PHE A 58 -12.71 -8.22 -1.32
C PHE A 58 -13.49 -7.18 -2.12
N THR A 59 -14.68 -6.83 -1.63
CA THR A 59 -15.52 -5.77 -2.21
C THR A 59 -15.83 -4.71 -1.15
N GLY A 60 -16.22 -3.52 -1.61
CA GLY A 60 -16.62 -2.43 -0.71
C GLY A 60 -15.48 -1.47 -0.40
N ASN A 61 -15.68 -0.66 0.62
CA ASN A 61 -14.75 0.42 0.98
C ASN A 61 -13.72 -0.04 2.00
N VAL A 62 -12.49 0.44 1.85
CA VAL A 62 -11.42 0.20 2.82
C VAL A 62 -11.85 0.59 4.23
N ARG A 63 -12.48 1.75 4.37
CA ARG A 63 -12.87 2.29 5.68
C ARG A 63 -13.96 1.49 6.40
N ASP A 64 -14.60 0.57 5.70
CA ASP A 64 -15.66 -0.27 6.29
C ASP A 64 -15.12 -1.55 6.93
N TYR A 65 -13.83 -1.80 6.80
CA TYR A 65 -13.17 -2.99 7.33
C TYR A 65 -12.16 -2.62 8.41
N THR A 66 -12.01 -3.51 9.41
CA THR A 66 -10.93 -3.39 10.40
C THR A 66 -9.63 -3.89 9.77
N LEU A 67 -8.50 -3.55 10.40
CA LEU A 67 -7.21 -4.05 9.95
C LEU A 67 -7.17 -5.58 9.94
N GLY A 68 -7.70 -6.21 11.00
CA GLY A 68 -7.74 -7.67 11.09
C GLY A 68 -8.45 -8.31 9.90
N GLU A 69 -9.58 -7.72 9.49
CA GLU A 69 -10.32 -8.19 8.33
C GLU A 69 -9.51 -7.99 7.04
N LEU A 70 -8.89 -6.83 6.88
CA LEU A 70 -8.13 -6.53 5.68
C LEU A 70 -6.87 -7.39 5.53
N LYS A 71 -6.31 -7.87 6.63
CA LYS A 71 -5.12 -8.74 6.57
C LYS A 71 -5.40 -10.10 5.94
N SER A 72 -6.65 -10.53 5.86
CA SER A 72 -7.03 -11.74 5.14
C SER A 72 -7.35 -11.48 3.66
N CYS A 73 -7.31 -10.23 3.23
CA CYS A 73 -7.60 -9.81 1.87
C CYS A 73 -6.34 -9.94 1.01
N ASN A 74 -6.50 -10.49 -0.19
CA ASN A 74 -5.39 -10.63 -1.13
C ASN A 74 -5.29 -9.40 -2.03
N ALA A 75 -4.24 -8.60 -1.86
CA ALA A 75 -3.98 -7.40 -2.65
C ALA A 75 -3.18 -7.69 -3.92
N GLY A 76 -3.08 -8.95 -4.33
CA GLY A 76 -2.32 -9.34 -5.52
C GLY A 76 -2.91 -8.85 -6.83
N GLY A 77 -4.18 -8.43 -6.86
CA GLY A 77 -4.83 -7.96 -8.07
C GLY A 77 -4.76 -8.99 -9.20
N LYS A 78 -4.42 -8.53 -10.40
CA LYS A 78 -4.28 -9.40 -11.56
C LYS A 78 -3.12 -10.40 -11.45
N TRP A 79 -2.25 -10.22 -10.47
CA TRP A 79 -1.05 -11.06 -10.27
C TRP A 79 -1.27 -12.19 -9.26
N ARG A 80 -2.49 -12.37 -8.75
CA ARG A 80 -2.76 -13.33 -7.67
C ARG A 80 -2.28 -14.75 -7.96
N GLU A 81 -2.45 -15.18 -9.20
CA GLU A 81 -2.05 -16.53 -9.58
C GLU A 81 -0.55 -16.67 -9.79
N VAL A 82 0.14 -15.57 -10.00
CA VAL A 82 1.58 -15.56 -10.27
C VAL A 82 2.38 -15.52 -8.96
N TYR A 83 1.99 -14.62 -8.04
CA TYR A 83 2.78 -14.36 -6.83
C TYR A 83 2.11 -14.83 -5.54
N GLY A 84 0.94 -15.44 -5.65
CA GLY A 84 0.23 -15.94 -4.49
C GLY A 84 -0.38 -14.84 -3.63
N PHE A 85 -0.61 -15.15 -2.36
CA PHE A 85 -1.25 -14.22 -1.44
C PHE A 85 -0.34 -13.05 -1.08
N GLN A 86 -0.82 -11.83 -1.33
CA GLN A 86 -0.11 -10.61 -0.98
C GLN A 86 -1.00 -9.79 -0.04
N PRO A 87 -0.68 -9.71 1.26
CA PRO A 87 -1.51 -8.95 2.20
C PRO A 87 -1.39 -7.44 1.93
N ILE A 88 -2.44 -6.70 2.32
CA ILE A 88 -2.37 -5.24 2.33
C ILE A 88 -1.39 -4.84 3.44
N PRO A 89 -0.33 -4.08 3.14
CA PRO A 89 0.62 -3.67 4.18
C PRO A 89 0.06 -2.54 5.03
N THR A 90 0.47 -2.49 6.29
CA THR A 90 0.26 -1.28 7.08
C THR A 90 1.41 -0.31 6.78
N PHE A 91 1.16 0.97 7.01
CA PHE A 91 2.22 1.97 6.86
C PHE A 91 3.34 1.72 7.88
N GLU A 92 3.00 1.23 9.06
CA GLU A 92 3.98 0.87 10.08
C GLU A 92 4.92 -0.25 9.60
N GLU A 93 4.37 -1.29 8.97
CA GLU A 93 5.19 -2.36 8.38
C GLU A 93 6.15 -1.83 7.32
N TYR A 94 5.66 -0.92 6.48
CA TYR A 94 6.50 -0.28 5.47
C TYR A 94 7.63 0.51 6.12
N CYS A 95 7.32 1.30 7.13
CA CYS A 95 8.32 2.13 7.80
C CYS A 95 9.41 1.30 8.48
N GLU A 96 9.04 0.18 9.09
CA GLU A 96 10.01 -0.73 9.69
C GLU A 96 10.95 -1.31 8.62
N TRP A 97 10.40 -1.72 7.49
CA TRP A 97 11.19 -2.23 6.37
C TRP A 97 12.09 -1.13 5.80
N ALA A 98 11.53 0.06 5.60
CA ALA A 98 12.26 1.18 4.98
C ALA A 98 13.37 1.72 5.86
N SER A 99 13.28 1.54 7.18
CA SER A 99 14.31 2.01 8.12
C SER A 99 15.65 1.31 7.90
N GLY A 100 15.65 0.15 7.25
CA GLY A 100 16.86 -0.59 6.94
C GLY A 100 17.50 -0.25 5.60
N ASN A 101 16.96 0.74 4.87
CA ASN A 101 17.51 1.14 3.57
C ASN A 101 17.47 2.66 3.43
N SER A 102 17.97 3.18 2.32
CA SER A 102 18.11 4.62 2.08
C SER A 102 17.04 5.18 1.15
N LEU A 103 15.97 4.46 0.90
CA LEU A 103 14.90 4.91 0.01
C LEU A 103 14.19 6.15 0.56
N ILE A 104 13.87 7.07 -0.36
CA ILE A 104 13.03 8.23 -0.06
C ILE A 104 11.58 7.81 -0.26
N THR A 105 10.71 8.17 0.67
CA THR A 105 9.29 7.80 0.57
C THR A 105 8.43 9.03 0.33
N ASN A 106 7.62 8.97 -0.73
CA ASN A 106 6.62 9.99 -1.03
C ASN A 106 5.24 9.38 -0.76
N VAL A 107 4.57 9.90 0.27
CA VAL A 107 3.28 9.37 0.72
C VAL A 107 2.15 10.22 0.18
N GLU A 108 1.22 9.61 -0.54
CA GLU A 108 0.00 10.28 -0.99
C GLU A 108 -1.16 9.88 -0.08
N ILE A 109 -1.77 10.89 0.55
CA ILE A 109 -2.89 10.67 1.46
C ILE A 109 -4.19 10.78 0.66
N LYS A 110 -4.96 9.69 0.66
CA LYS A 110 -6.24 9.64 -0.08
C LYS A 110 -7.36 10.16 0.81
N SER A 111 -7.84 11.37 0.52
CA SER A 111 -8.95 11.97 1.24
C SER A 111 -9.97 12.63 0.31
N SER A 112 -9.95 12.27 -0.97
CA SER A 112 -10.80 12.93 -1.99
C SER A 112 -12.29 12.65 -1.79
N VAL A 113 -12.65 11.47 -1.28
CA VAL A 113 -14.05 11.09 -1.05
C VAL A 113 -14.41 11.21 0.42
N TYR A 114 -13.50 10.89 1.31
CA TYR A 114 -13.72 10.88 2.75
C TYR A 114 -12.68 11.73 3.45
N TYR A 115 -13.09 12.33 4.57
CA TYR A 115 -12.18 13.09 5.40
C TYR A 115 -11.56 12.18 6.45
N TYR A 116 -10.23 12.06 6.44
CA TYR A 116 -9.48 11.22 7.36
C TYR A 116 -8.65 12.09 8.30
N GLU A 117 -9.30 12.70 9.29
CA GLU A 117 -8.62 13.58 10.22
C GLU A 117 -7.46 12.90 10.95
N GLN A 118 -7.68 11.65 11.36
CA GLN A 118 -6.65 10.89 12.08
C GLN A 118 -5.49 10.48 11.20
N LEU A 119 -5.70 10.35 9.90
CA LEU A 119 -4.65 9.92 8.97
C LEU A 119 -3.50 10.92 8.94
N GLU A 120 -3.81 12.20 8.86
CA GLU A 120 -2.79 13.25 8.80
C GLU A 120 -1.90 13.26 10.04
N LYS A 121 -2.43 12.88 11.18
CA LYS A 121 -1.68 12.82 12.42
C LYS A 121 -0.78 11.59 12.52
N LYS A 122 -1.12 10.52 11.80
CA LYS A 122 -0.35 9.27 11.84
C LYS A 122 0.76 9.21 10.82
N THR A 123 0.61 9.92 9.74
CA THR A 123 1.64 9.96 8.69
C THR A 123 2.58 11.14 8.85
#